data_7702dbf46013dc782a16e6ea90ebb21c
#
_entry.id   7702dbf46013dc782a16e6ea90ebb21c
#
_cell.length_a   1.000
_cell.length_b   1.000
_cell.length_c   1.000
_cell.angle_alpha   90.00
_cell.angle_beta   90.00
_cell.angle_gamma   90.00
#
_symmetry.space_group_name_H-M   'P 1'
#
loop_
_entity.id
_entity.type
_entity.pdbx_description
1 polymer ?
#
loop_
_entity_poly.entity_id
_entity_poly.type
_entity_poly.pdbx_seq_one_letter_code
_entity_poly.pdbx_strand_id
1 'polypeptide(L)'
;LNLIAVVAIYLTFTLLINSGALNRYYRNILFSICINIIMAVSLNLTTGMLGELALGHAGFMAVGAFASAVITKSWAVSTAISFPIALIVGGLIAAVFGLVIGIPALRLKGDYLAIITLGFGEIIRVIITNLPITGAAKGLSGIPKLTNFNYVYIIMVLIIAAMFTLGRSRHGRAIISIRENAIAAESTGIAVFRYKVFAFTLAAFFAGVAGALYAHQQGSISAATFDYNKSIDYLVMVVLGGMGSITGSILSATVLSLLPEYLRDLTSLLNKALPFKIADPRMLIYSLVLILMMIFRPKGLLGTAEFSLLRVWEFCARYVRKAWQAIAKHLPQRKKKEVTMPEVPKYDYVNFDLPVLEAKGLGIHFGGLQVAENVNLHLMDNEIVGLIGPNGAGKTTIFNMLTGVYQPTAGDIILLGKSIVGHSTHYITANGIARTFQNIRLFKSMTVIENIKVAFQTRMHYTAMEGIVRAPRYAREERGIDIRARELLSVFDMEDVADVPADSLPYGQQRKLEICRALASNPKVLLLDEPAAGMNPKETEELMQAIRIIRDRFSVAILLIEHDMKLVMGICERIYVLNYGRIIAEGTPDQVSHNAEVIAAYLGSAAQEEKEG
;
A
#
# COMPACT_ATOMS: atom_id res chain seq x y z
N LEU A 1 11.21 23.57 -7.46
CA LEU A 1 12.54 23.02 -7.76
C LEU A 1 12.44 21.82 -8.71
N ASN A 2 11.63 20.79 -8.39
CA ASN A 2 11.47 19.60 -9.24
C ASN A 2 10.93 19.95 -10.65
N LEU A 3 9.94 20.84 -10.75
CA LEU A 3 9.42 21.29 -12.04
C LEU A 3 10.48 22.02 -12.87
N ILE A 4 11.27 22.85 -12.22
CA ILE A 4 12.39 23.56 -12.88
C ILE A 4 13.42 22.56 -13.40
N ALA A 5 13.77 21.54 -12.62
CA ALA A 5 14.70 20.49 -13.04
C ALA A 5 14.16 19.71 -14.25
N VAL A 6 12.88 19.33 -14.25
CA VAL A 6 12.22 18.64 -15.36
C VAL A 6 12.25 19.50 -16.63
N VAL A 7 11.90 20.80 -16.52
CA VAL A 7 11.94 21.72 -17.67
C VAL A 7 13.38 21.95 -18.15
N ALA A 8 14.34 22.08 -17.24
CA ALA A 8 15.76 22.25 -17.60
C ALA A 8 16.29 21.03 -18.37
N ILE A 9 16.00 19.81 -17.90
CA ILE A 9 16.36 18.56 -18.61
C ILE A 9 15.73 18.51 -19.99
N TYR A 10 14.43 18.85 -20.10
CA TYR A 10 13.73 18.92 -21.40
C TYR A 10 14.40 19.87 -22.36
N LEU A 11 14.69 21.11 -21.92
CA LEU A 11 15.32 22.13 -22.76
C LEU A 11 16.72 21.73 -23.17
N THR A 12 17.53 21.17 -22.26
CA THR A 12 18.88 20.70 -22.54
C THR A 12 18.88 19.64 -23.65
N PHE A 13 18.06 18.59 -23.51
CA PHE A 13 18.02 17.54 -24.52
C PHE A 13 17.41 18.03 -25.86
N THR A 14 16.42 18.92 -25.81
CA THR A 14 15.85 19.52 -27.01
C THR A 14 16.89 20.34 -27.75
N LEU A 15 17.70 21.15 -27.05
CA LEU A 15 18.80 21.92 -27.65
C LEU A 15 19.86 20.98 -28.25
N LEU A 16 20.27 19.92 -27.55
CA LEU A 16 21.24 18.94 -28.03
C LEU A 16 20.74 18.16 -29.27
N ILE A 17 19.45 17.89 -29.35
CA ILE A 17 18.84 17.24 -30.52
C ILE A 17 18.78 18.21 -31.71
N ASN A 18 18.36 19.47 -31.47
CA ASN A 18 18.20 20.47 -32.53
C ASN A 18 19.55 20.99 -33.06
N SER A 19 20.57 21.05 -32.20
CA SER A 19 21.95 21.41 -32.61
C SER A 19 22.67 20.31 -33.42
N GLY A 20 22.06 19.11 -33.52
CA GLY A 20 22.70 17.97 -34.17
C GLY A 20 23.83 17.29 -33.36
N ALA A 21 24.06 17.75 -32.12
CA ALA A 21 25.09 17.16 -31.24
C ALA A 21 24.74 15.71 -30.86
N LEU A 22 23.47 15.35 -30.80
CA LEU A 22 22.99 13.98 -30.62
C LEU A 22 22.69 13.34 -31.98
N ASN A 23 23.52 12.37 -32.39
CA ASN A 23 23.28 11.59 -33.57
C ASN A 23 22.03 10.69 -33.42
N ARG A 24 21.55 10.07 -34.51
CA ARG A 24 20.35 9.23 -34.52
C ARG A 24 20.43 8.05 -33.53
N TYR A 25 21.64 7.53 -33.31
CA TYR A 25 21.87 6.42 -32.39
C TYR A 25 21.60 6.83 -30.93
N TYR A 26 22.22 7.90 -30.46
CA TYR A 26 22.00 8.39 -29.08
C TYR A 26 20.57 8.89 -28.83
N ARG A 27 19.88 9.42 -29.86
CA ARG A 27 18.46 9.74 -29.78
C ARG A 27 17.60 8.51 -29.54
N ASN A 28 17.87 7.39 -30.23
CA ASN A 28 17.14 6.15 -30.03
C ASN A 28 17.37 5.58 -28.62
N ILE A 29 18.60 5.66 -28.09
CA ILE A 29 18.90 5.27 -26.71
C ILE A 29 18.08 6.12 -25.72
N LEU A 30 18.06 7.44 -25.89
CA LEU A 30 17.30 8.36 -25.05
C LEU A 30 15.82 8.01 -25.04
N PHE A 31 15.22 7.70 -26.19
CA PHE A 31 13.81 7.27 -26.28
C PHE A 31 13.60 5.94 -25.55
N SER A 32 14.51 4.98 -25.72
CA SER A 32 14.43 3.69 -25.02
C SER A 32 14.55 3.86 -23.51
N ILE A 33 15.40 4.76 -23.04
CA ILE A 33 15.50 5.10 -21.60
C ILE A 33 14.16 5.61 -21.07
N CYS A 34 13.54 6.57 -21.76
CA CYS A 34 12.25 7.11 -21.36
C CYS A 34 11.15 6.03 -21.32
N ILE A 35 11.12 5.14 -22.32
CA ILE A 35 10.16 4.01 -22.38
C ILE A 35 10.43 3.02 -21.24
N ASN A 36 11.67 2.66 -20.98
CA ASN A 36 12.05 1.77 -19.89
C ASN A 36 11.73 2.38 -18.51
N ILE A 37 11.86 3.70 -18.35
CA ILE A 37 11.40 4.41 -17.13
C ILE A 37 9.89 4.25 -16.96
N ILE A 38 9.09 4.43 -18.01
CA ILE A 38 7.64 4.22 -17.93
C ILE A 38 7.34 2.78 -17.52
N MET A 39 8.00 1.80 -18.12
CA MET A 39 7.81 0.38 -17.80
C MET A 39 8.20 0.06 -16.37
N ALA A 40 9.35 0.53 -15.91
CA ALA A 40 9.81 0.31 -14.53
C ALA A 40 8.90 0.99 -13.50
N VAL A 41 8.50 2.25 -13.74
CA VAL A 41 7.61 2.99 -12.83
C VAL A 41 6.21 2.37 -12.80
N SER A 42 5.69 1.90 -13.94
CA SER A 42 4.39 1.20 -13.98
C SER A 42 4.42 -0.16 -13.28
N LEU A 43 5.48 -0.94 -13.46
CA LEU A 43 5.68 -2.21 -12.74
C LEU A 43 5.89 -1.99 -11.23
N ASN A 44 6.56 -0.90 -10.85
CA ASN A 44 6.75 -0.55 -9.45
C ASN A 44 5.43 -0.31 -8.69
N LEU A 45 4.34 0.04 -9.38
CA LEU A 45 3.01 0.15 -8.76
C LEU A 45 2.52 -1.20 -8.21
N THR A 46 2.70 -2.28 -9.00
CA THR A 46 2.27 -3.63 -8.59
C THR A 46 3.30 -4.31 -7.70
N THR A 47 4.56 -4.33 -8.11
CA THR A 47 5.60 -5.07 -7.39
C THR A 47 6.15 -4.29 -6.19
N GLY A 48 6.33 -2.98 -6.34
CA GLY A 48 6.94 -2.15 -5.30
C GLY A 48 5.93 -1.59 -4.30
N MET A 49 4.86 -0.91 -4.78
CA MET A 49 3.90 -0.25 -3.90
C MET A 49 2.84 -1.21 -3.36
N LEU A 50 2.33 -2.14 -4.18
CA LEU A 50 1.32 -3.12 -3.77
C LEU A 50 1.95 -4.38 -3.13
N GLY A 51 3.21 -4.70 -3.48
CA GLY A 51 3.91 -5.88 -2.98
C GLY A 51 3.56 -7.19 -3.67
N GLU A 52 2.93 -7.14 -4.85
CA GLU A 52 2.52 -8.31 -5.61
C GLU A 52 3.46 -8.52 -6.81
N LEU A 53 4.17 -9.64 -6.83
CA LEU A 53 5.13 -9.96 -7.90
C LEU A 53 4.38 -10.32 -9.19
N ALA A 54 4.53 -9.48 -10.23
CA ALA A 54 3.91 -9.68 -11.54
C ALA A 54 4.98 -9.80 -12.63
N LEU A 55 5.06 -10.96 -13.30
CA LEU A 55 6.05 -11.25 -14.34
C LEU A 55 5.51 -11.16 -15.77
N GLY A 56 4.24 -10.79 -15.97
CA GLY A 56 3.60 -10.67 -17.28
C GLY A 56 3.62 -9.28 -17.90
N HIS A 57 4.44 -8.35 -17.39
CA HIS A 57 4.36 -6.92 -17.73
C HIS A 57 4.70 -6.62 -19.21
N ALA A 58 5.64 -7.38 -19.82
CA ALA A 58 5.93 -7.29 -21.24
C ALA A 58 4.74 -7.69 -22.14
N GLY A 59 3.85 -8.58 -21.67
CA GLY A 59 2.63 -8.93 -22.36
C GLY A 59 1.68 -7.72 -22.51
N PHE A 60 1.51 -6.92 -21.47
CA PHE A 60 0.70 -5.68 -21.55
C PHE A 60 1.34 -4.64 -22.47
N MET A 61 2.67 -4.55 -22.46
CA MET A 61 3.41 -3.72 -23.41
C MET A 61 3.15 -4.19 -24.86
N ALA A 62 3.16 -5.50 -25.11
CA ALA A 62 2.85 -6.07 -26.42
C ALA A 62 1.44 -5.71 -26.89
N VAL A 63 0.43 -5.91 -26.02
CA VAL A 63 -0.97 -5.55 -26.34
C VAL A 63 -1.08 -4.10 -26.77
N GLY A 64 -0.51 -3.16 -25.99
CA GLY A 64 -0.53 -1.74 -26.33
C GLY A 64 0.22 -1.41 -27.63
N ALA A 65 1.38 -2.05 -27.86
CA ALA A 65 2.20 -1.88 -29.05
C ALA A 65 1.44 -2.29 -30.32
N PHE A 66 0.89 -3.50 -30.33
CA PHE A 66 0.17 -4.02 -31.50
C PHE A 66 -1.17 -3.31 -31.72
N ALA A 67 -1.94 -3.03 -30.66
CA ALA A 67 -3.20 -2.32 -30.75
C ALA A 67 -3.02 -0.91 -31.34
N SER A 68 -2.06 -0.14 -30.85
CA SER A 68 -1.77 1.20 -31.35
C SER A 68 -1.26 1.18 -32.81
N ALA A 69 -0.39 0.20 -33.13
CA ALA A 69 0.16 0.05 -34.46
C ALA A 69 -0.92 -0.31 -35.52
N VAL A 70 -1.85 -1.19 -35.16
CA VAL A 70 -3.00 -1.55 -36.03
C VAL A 70 -3.87 -0.33 -36.28
N ILE A 71 -4.19 0.45 -35.24
CA ILE A 71 -5.02 1.67 -35.37
C ILE A 71 -4.35 2.67 -36.30
N THR A 72 -3.10 3.02 -36.07
CA THR A 72 -2.41 4.04 -36.89
C THR A 72 -2.15 3.60 -38.33
N LYS A 73 -2.09 2.29 -38.59
CA LYS A 73 -1.90 1.74 -39.93
C LYS A 73 -3.20 1.64 -40.69
N SER A 74 -4.32 1.35 -40.02
CA SER A 74 -5.63 1.18 -40.67
C SER A 74 -6.43 2.48 -40.77
N TRP A 75 -6.11 3.49 -39.98
CA TRP A 75 -6.91 4.70 -39.86
C TRP A 75 -6.35 5.81 -40.77
N ALA A 76 -7.10 6.20 -41.79
CA ALA A 76 -6.72 7.23 -42.79
C ALA A 76 -6.90 8.68 -42.29
N VAL A 77 -6.72 8.93 -40.96
CA VAL A 77 -6.82 10.26 -40.35
C VAL A 77 -5.42 10.86 -40.19
N SER A 78 -5.34 12.19 -40.14
CA SER A 78 -4.09 12.90 -39.87
C SER A 78 -3.33 12.30 -38.69
N THR A 79 -2.03 12.08 -38.85
CA THR A 79 -1.13 11.49 -37.85
C THR A 79 -1.09 12.28 -36.54
N ALA A 80 -1.33 13.59 -36.59
CA ALA A 80 -1.39 14.47 -35.41
C ALA A 80 -2.56 14.12 -34.46
N ILE A 81 -3.64 13.54 -34.99
CA ILE A 81 -4.82 13.14 -34.23
C ILE A 81 -4.80 11.63 -33.95
N SER A 82 -4.44 10.82 -34.94
CA SER A 82 -4.47 9.36 -34.84
C SER A 82 -3.45 8.84 -33.80
N PHE A 83 -2.29 9.47 -33.66
CA PHE A 83 -1.25 9.00 -32.74
C PHE A 83 -1.61 9.18 -31.26
N PRO A 84 -2.02 10.37 -30.77
CA PRO A 84 -2.49 10.50 -29.38
C PRO A 84 -3.66 9.58 -29.05
N ILE A 85 -4.61 9.39 -29.96
CA ILE A 85 -5.73 8.46 -29.78
C ILE A 85 -5.22 7.03 -29.71
N ALA A 86 -4.31 6.62 -30.58
CA ALA A 86 -3.72 5.28 -30.58
C ALA A 86 -2.94 4.98 -29.28
N LEU A 87 -2.27 5.97 -28.70
CA LEU A 87 -1.59 5.82 -27.39
C LEU A 87 -2.60 5.53 -26.27
N ILE A 88 -3.70 6.30 -26.23
CA ILE A 88 -4.75 6.13 -25.21
C ILE A 88 -5.47 4.79 -25.42
N VAL A 89 -5.87 4.47 -26.64
CA VAL A 89 -6.58 3.22 -26.95
C VAL A 89 -5.69 2.00 -26.71
N GLY A 90 -4.40 2.06 -27.08
CA GLY A 90 -3.43 1.02 -26.78
C GLY A 90 -3.29 0.77 -25.28
N GLY A 91 -3.24 1.85 -24.48
CA GLY A 91 -3.26 1.77 -23.02
C GLY A 91 -4.57 1.18 -22.48
N LEU A 92 -5.72 1.62 -22.99
CA LEU A 92 -7.04 1.11 -22.55
C LEU A 92 -7.22 -0.38 -22.87
N ILE A 93 -6.82 -0.83 -24.06
CA ILE A 93 -6.88 -2.26 -24.40
C ILE A 93 -5.97 -3.07 -23.47
N ALA A 94 -4.76 -2.59 -23.21
CA ALA A 94 -3.87 -3.24 -22.23
C ALA A 94 -4.48 -3.25 -20.82
N ALA A 95 -5.17 -2.20 -20.40
CA ALA A 95 -5.89 -2.14 -19.13
C ALA A 95 -7.03 -3.18 -19.05
N VAL A 96 -7.78 -3.36 -20.15
CA VAL A 96 -8.83 -4.41 -20.23
C VAL A 96 -8.21 -5.81 -20.05
N PHE A 97 -7.09 -6.09 -20.73
CA PHE A 97 -6.36 -7.34 -20.54
C PHE A 97 -5.85 -7.46 -19.09
N GLY A 98 -5.34 -6.35 -18.52
CA GLY A 98 -4.93 -6.29 -17.13
C GLY A 98 -6.09 -6.59 -16.16
N LEU A 99 -7.29 -6.08 -16.43
CA LEU A 99 -8.49 -6.36 -15.64
C LEU A 99 -8.90 -7.84 -15.74
N VAL A 100 -9.00 -8.38 -16.96
CA VAL A 100 -9.41 -9.77 -17.23
C VAL A 100 -8.46 -10.77 -16.59
N ILE A 101 -7.15 -10.52 -16.68
CA ILE A 101 -6.11 -11.38 -16.08
C ILE A 101 -6.02 -11.15 -14.59
N GLY A 102 -6.11 -9.90 -14.14
CA GLY A 102 -5.96 -9.51 -12.74
C GLY A 102 -7.03 -10.12 -11.82
N ILE A 103 -8.29 -10.20 -12.28
CA ILE A 103 -9.38 -10.76 -11.45
C ILE A 103 -9.11 -12.20 -10.98
N PRO A 104 -8.75 -13.16 -11.83
CA PRO A 104 -8.42 -14.51 -11.37
C PRO A 104 -7.02 -14.58 -10.72
N ALA A 105 -6.01 -13.92 -11.29
CA ALA A 105 -4.63 -14.03 -10.83
C ALA A 105 -4.42 -13.47 -9.41
N LEU A 106 -5.02 -12.32 -9.08
CA LEU A 106 -4.84 -11.65 -7.78
C LEU A 106 -5.57 -12.33 -6.60
N ARG A 107 -6.30 -13.40 -6.85
CA ARG A 107 -6.80 -14.31 -5.80
C ARG A 107 -5.71 -15.22 -5.26
N LEU A 108 -4.65 -15.42 -6.02
CA LEU A 108 -3.48 -16.20 -5.64
C LEU A 108 -2.49 -15.31 -4.86
N LYS A 109 -1.59 -15.93 -4.12
CA LYS A 109 -0.61 -15.24 -3.28
C LYS A 109 0.81 -15.69 -3.61
N GLY A 110 1.78 -14.80 -3.41
CA GLY A 110 3.20 -15.10 -3.53
C GLY A 110 3.60 -15.56 -4.93
N ASP A 111 4.41 -16.62 -5.00
CA ASP A 111 5.02 -17.10 -6.23
C ASP A 111 4.02 -17.63 -7.26
N TYR A 112 2.86 -18.12 -6.82
CA TYR A 112 1.78 -18.56 -7.73
C TYR A 112 1.26 -17.41 -8.60
N LEU A 113 1.18 -16.21 -8.05
CA LEU A 113 0.79 -15.03 -8.82
C LEU A 113 1.83 -14.71 -9.90
N ALA A 114 3.12 -14.77 -9.54
CA ALA A 114 4.21 -14.54 -10.48
C ALA A 114 4.20 -15.53 -11.65
N ILE A 115 4.04 -16.83 -11.36
CA ILE A 115 3.97 -17.88 -12.38
C ILE A 115 2.77 -17.70 -13.31
N ILE A 116 1.59 -17.42 -12.75
CA ILE A 116 0.38 -17.24 -13.56
C ILE A 116 0.47 -15.99 -14.41
N THR A 117 0.96 -14.87 -13.89
CA THR A 117 1.11 -13.64 -14.68
C THR A 117 2.15 -13.81 -15.79
N LEU A 118 3.23 -14.56 -15.55
CA LEU A 118 4.18 -14.93 -16.59
C LEU A 118 3.51 -15.78 -17.66
N GLY A 119 2.77 -16.82 -17.28
CA GLY A 119 2.02 -17.67 -18.20
C GLY A 119 1.03 -16.87 -19.07
N PHE A 120 0.30 -15.92 -18.47
CA PHE A 120 -0.58 -15.04 -19.24
C PHE A 120 0.20 -14.13 -20.21
N GLY A 121 1.38 -13.63 -19.82
CA GLY A 121 2.25 -12.89 -20.73
C GLY A 121 2.62 -13.71 -21.97
N GLU A 122 2.97 -14.99 -21.79
CA GLU A 122 3.26 -15.91 -22.89
C GLU A 122 2.01 -16.26 -23.70
N ILE A 123 0.85 -16.44 -23.08
CA ILE A 123 -0.43 -16.63 -23.79
C ILE A 123 -0.72 -15.43 -24.69
N ILE A 124 -0.58 -14.20 -24.21
CA ILE A 124 -0.73 -12.99 -25.01
C ILE A 124 0.24 -13.01 -26.20
N ARG A 125 1.51 -13.33 -25.96
CA ARG A 125 2.54 -13.43 -26.99
C ARG A 125 2.16 -14.45 -28.07
N VAL A 126 1.70 -15.63 -27.69
CA VAL A 126 1.26 -16.69 -28.61
C VAL A 126 0.02 -16.26 -29.40
N ILE A 127 -0.97 -15.64 -28.74
CA ILE A 127 -2.16 -15.10 -29.43
C ILE A 127 -1.75 -14.09 -30.49
N ILE A 128 -0.91 -13.10 -30.12
CA ILE A 128 -0.42 -12.08 -31.06
C ILE A 128 0.33 -12.71 -32.23
N THR A 129 1.14 -13.75 -31.99
CA THR A 129 1.90 -14.47 -33.03
C THR A 129 0.99 -15.18 -34.05
N ASN A 130 -0.23 -15.56 -33.65
CA ASN A 130 -1.15 -16.33 -34.52
C ASN A 130 -2.26 -15.47 -35.14
N LEU A 131 -2.42 -14.21 -34.71
CA LEU A 131 -3.45 -13.31 -35.25
C LEU A 131 -3.00 -12.73 -36.61
N PRO A 132 -3.81 -12.85 -37.71
CA PRO A 132 -3.47 -12.25 -39.01
C PRO A 132 -3.34 -10.71 -38.97
N ILE A 133 -4.16 -10.03 -38.14
CA ILE A 133 -4.19 -8.57 -38.03
C ILE A 133 -2.88 -8.01 -37.44
N THR A 134 -2.14 -8.80 -36.66
CA THR A 134 -0.85 -8.43 -36.07
C THR A 134 0.35 -8.81 -36.95
N GLY A 135 0.09 -9.33 -38.17
CA GLY A 135 1.11 -9.83 -39.09
C GLY A 135 1.62 -11.22 -38.75
N ALA A 136 0.97 -11.92 -37.84
CA ALA A 136 1.31 -13.28 -37.37
C ALA A 136 2.80 -13.40 -36.97
N ALA A 137 3.46 -14.51 -37.29
CA ALA A 137 4.86 -14.78 -36.96
C ALA A 137 5.86 -13.76 -37.54
N LYS A 138 5.51 -13.10 -38.68
CA LYS A 138 6.35 -12.06 -39.29
C LYS A 138 6.36 -10.75 -38.47
N GLY A 139 5.36 -10.55 -37.66
CA GLY A 139 5.13 -9.30 -36.95
C GLY A 139 4.59 -8.19 -37.86
N LEU A 140 4.40 -7.01 -37.31
CA LEU A 140 3.83 -5.87 -37.99
C LEU A 140 4.94 -4.90 -38.43
N SER A 141 5.07 -4.69 -39.73
CA SER A 141 6.02 -3.76 -40.33
C SER A 141 5.31 -2.57 -40.98
N GLY A 142 6.05 -1.50 -41.31
CA GLY A 142 5.49 -0.30 -41.91
C GLY A 142 4.66 0.54 -40.95
N ILE A 143 4.96 0.50 -39.69
CA ILE A 143 4.34 1.35 -38.66
C ILE A 143 4.90 2.78 -38.84
N PRO A 144 4.04 3.82 -38.91
CA PRO A 144 4.52 5.20 -38.97
C PRO A 144 5.40 5.56 -37.78
N LYS A 145 6.60 6.11 -38.03
CA LYS A 145 7.53 6.54 -36.94
C LYS A 145 7.11 7.91 -36.42
N LEU A 146 6.14 7.92 -35.51
CA LEU A 146 5.54 9.12 -34.93
C LEU A 146 6.12 9.50 -33.58
N THR A 147 6.81 8.57 -32.92
CA THR A 147 7.45 8.81 -31.62
C THR A 147 8.65 9.75 -31.80
N ASN A 148 8.55 10.94 -31.23
CA ASN A 148 9.61 11.93 -31.14
C ASN A 148 9.92 12.23 -29.67
N PHE A 149 10.99 12.99 -29.40
CA PHE A 149 11.42 13.31 -28.05
C PHE A 149 10.32 13.98 -27.22
N ASN A 150 9.57 14.90 -27.81
CA ASN A 150 8.53 15.64 -27.10
C ASN A 150 7.45 14.69 -26.58
N TYR A 151 6.93 13.79 -27.41
CA TYR A 151 5.91 12.82 -27.00
C TYR A 151 6.42 11.90 -25.89
N VAL A 152 7.60 11.29 -26.08
CA VAL A 152 8.14 10.32 -25.10
C VAL A 152 8.42 10.98 -23.77
N TYR A 153 9.07 12.16 -23.79
CA TYR A 153 9.43 12.88 -22.57
C TYR A 153 8.20 13.40 -21.82
N ILE A 154 7.25 14.05 -22.52
CA ILE A 154 6.06 14.59 -21.89
C ILE A 154 5.22 13.46 -21.27
N ILE A 155 5.00 12.36 -22.00
CA ILE A 155 4.23 11.22 -21.48
C ILE A 155 4.93 10.57 -20.29
N MET A 156 6.25 10.38 -20.35
CA MET A 156 7.05 9.88 -19.21
C MET A 156 6.86 10.77 -17.99
N VAL A 157 6.99 12.09 -18.13
CA VAL A 157 6.82 13.04 -17.03
C VAL A 157 5.40 13.02 -16.49
N LEU A 158 4.38 12.94 -17.34
CA LEU A 158 2.98 12.83 -16.91
C LEU A 158 2.71 11.55 -16.12
N ILE A 159 3.25 10.41 -16.56
CA ILE A 159 3.11 9.12 -15.84
C ILE A 159 3.85 9.17 -14.50
N ILE A 160 5.08 9.69 -14.46
CA ILE A 160 5.82 9.89 -13.22
C ILE A 160 5.04 10.79 -12.26
N ALA A 161 4.52 11.92 -12.73
CA ALA A 161 3.73 12.83 -11.92
C ALA A 161 2.45 12.16 -11.40
N ALA A 162 1.74 11.40 -12.25
CA ALA A 162 0.56 10.64 -11.86
C ALA A 162 0.88 9.62 -10.77
N MET A 163 2.00 8.91 -10.88
CA MET A 163 2.43 7.93 -9.88
C MET A 163 2.81 8.58 -8.55
N PHE A 164 3.53 9.71 -8.56
CA PHE A 164 3.85 10.46 -7.34
C PHE A 164 2.61 11.02 -6.65
N THR A 165 1.66 11.57 -7.41
CA THR A 165 0.44 12.13 -6.83
C THR A 165 -0.48 11.03 -6.32
N LEU A 166 -0.60 9.92 -7.05
CA LEU A 166 -1.33 8.72 -6.62
C LEU A 166 -0.74 8.17 -5.31
N GLY A 167 0.57 7.97 -5.23
CA GLY A 167 1.24 7.41 -4.06
C GLY A 167 0.98 8.21 -2.77
N ARG A 168 0.83 9.54 -2.88
CA ARG A 168 0.53 10.44 -1.75
C ARG A 168 -0.96 10.62 -1.48
N SER A 169 -1.83 10.04 -2.30
CA SER A 169 -3.29 10.09 -2.13
C SER A 169 -3.78 8.99 -1.17
N ARG A 170 -5.07 9.06 -0.80
CA ARG A 170 -5.72 7.97 -0.05
C ARG A 170 -5.57 6.62 -0.74
N HIS A 171 -5.66 6.60 -2.08
CA HIS A 171 -5.55 5.37 -2.86
C HIS A 171 -4.14 4.78 -2.82
N GLY A 172 -3.11 5.63 -2.87
CA GLY A 172 -1.72 5.19 -2.70
C GLY A 172 -1.45 4.68 -1.30
N ARG A 173 -1.93 5.38 -0.26
CA ARG A 173 -1.82 4.89 1.13
C ARG A 173 -2.52 3.55 1.32
N ALA A 174 -3.71 3.35 0.72
CA ALA A 174 -4.40 2.06 0.74
C ALA A 174 -3.59 0.96 0.05
N ILE A 175 -2.98 1.23 -1.10
CA ILE A 175 -2.13 0.27 -1.82
C ILE A 175 -0.91 -0.11 -0.97
N ILE A 176 -0.21 0.87 -0.38
CA ILE A 176 0.97 0.63 0.45
C ILE A 176 0.60 -0.12 1.73
N SER A 177 -0.54 0.19 2.37
CA SER A 177 -1.01 -0.52 3.56
C SER A 177 -1.30 -2.00 3.30
N ILE A 178 -1.79 -2.34 2.10
CA ILE A 178 -2.01 -3.74 1.69
C ILE A 178 -0.67 -4.49 1.61
N ARG A 179 0.37 -3.87 1.06
CA ARG A 179 1.72 -4.44 1.02
C ARG A 179 2.27 -4.74 2.43
N GLU A 180 2.10 -3.80 3.34
CA GLU A 180 2.61 -3.94 4.73
C GLU A 180 1.86 -5.02 5.51
N ASN A 181 0.53 -4.97 5.49
CA ASN A 181 -0.32 -5.97 6.14
C ASN A 181 -1.75 -5.93 5.58
N ALA A 182 -2.10 -6.87 4.71
CA ALA A 182 -3.41 -6.93 4.08
C ALA A 182 -4.57 -7.12 5.09
N ILE A 183 -4.35 -7.88 6.17
CA ILE A 183 -5.36 -8.11 7.21
C ILE A 183 -5.64 -6.81 7.98
N ALA A 184 -4.59 -6.09 8.38
CA ALA A 184 -4.74 -4.80 9.04
C ALA A 184 -5.38 -3.75 8.11
N ALA A 185 -5.03 -3.76 6.82
CA ALA A 185 -5.66 -2.89 5.83
C ALA A 185 -7.16 -3.18 5.69
N GLU A 186 -7.55 -4.45 5.63
CA GLU A 186 -8.97 -4.84 5.58
C GLU A 186 -9.73 -4.41 6.83
N SER A 187 -9.12 -4.56 8.00
CA SER A 187 -9.67 -4.11 9.30
C SER A 187 -9.73 -2.59 9.47
N THR A 188 -9.14 -1.81 8.58
CA THR A 188 -9.32 -0.35 8.49
C THR A 188 -10.33 0.07 7.42
N GLY A 189 -11.10 -0.88 6.87
CA GLY A 189 -12.15 -0.63 5.90
C GLY A 189 -11.70 -0.57 4.44
N ILE A 190 -10.49 -1.08 4.13
CA ILE A 190 -9.98 -1.13 2.77
C ILE A 190 -10.43 -2.41 2.06
N ALA A 191 -11.10 -2.28 0.93
CA ALA A 191 -11.47 -3.40 0.06
C ALA A 191 -10.21 -3.91 -0.70
N VAL A 192 -9.41 -4.77 -0.06
CA VAL A 192 -8.08 -5.22 -0.51
C VAL A 192 -8.11 -5.70 -1.96
N PHE A 193 -9.04 -6.58 -2.32
CA PHE A 193 -9.13 -7.12 -3.67
C PHE A 193 -9.37 -6.05 -4.74
N ARG A 194 -10.25 -5.07 -4.47
CA ARG A 194 -10.53 -3.96 -5.40
C ARG A 194 -9.29 -3.10 -5.64
N TYR A 195 -8.51 -2.82 -4.59
CA TYR A 195 -7.27 -2.05 -4.71
C TYR A 195 -6.16 -2.81 -5.44
N LYS A 196 -6.06 -4.13 -5.24
CA LYS A 196 -5.15 -4.98 -6.02
C LYS A 196 -5.48 -4.94 -7.50
N VAL A 197 -6.75 -5.15 -7.86
CA VAL A 197 -7.22 -5.09 -9.26
C VAL A 197 -7.00 -3.69 -9.86
N PHE A 198 -7.31 -2.63 -9.11
CA PHE A 198 -7.09 -1.25 -9.55
C PHE A 198 -5.61 -0.97 -9.88
N ALA A 199 -4.70 -1.30 -8.96
CA ALA A 199 -3.27 -1.09 -9.17
C ALA A 199 -2.73 -1.88 -10.36
N PHE A 200 -3.15 -3.14 -10.50
CA PHE A 200 -2.75 -4.01 -11.60
C PHE A 200 -3.26 -3.50 -12.95
N THR A 201 -4.51 -3.09 -13.02
CA THR A 201 -5.13 -2.52 -14.25
C THR A 201 -4.47 -1.20 -14.66
N LEU A 202 -4.16 -0.34 -13.69
CA LEU A 202 -3.49 0.93 -13.95
C LEU A 202 -2.04 0.72 -14.42
N ALA A 203 -1.33 -0.24 -13.84
CA ALA A 203 0.01 -0.62 -14.28
C ALA A 203 0.00 -1.17 -15.71
N ALA A 204 -0.98 -2.01 -16.06
CA ALA A 204 -1.17 -2.51 -17.42
C ALA A 204 -1.48 -1.38 -18.43
N PHE A 205 -2.28 -0.38 -18.02
CA PHE A 205 -2.54 0.81 -18.84
C PHE A 205 -1.26 1.54 -19.22
N PHE A 206 -0.41 1.84 -18.24
CA PHE A 206 0.85 2.55 -18.48
C PHE A 206 1.84 1.70 -19.30
N ALA A 207 1.87 0.39 -19.06
CA ALA A 207 2.67 -0.53 -19.88
C ALA A 207 2.20 -0.55 -21.33
N GLY A 208 0.87 -0.50 -21.57
CA GLY A 208 0.29 -0.38 -22.91
C GLY A 208 0.69 0.92 -23.61
N VAL A 209 0.67 2.05 -22.89
CA VAL A 209 1.14 3.34 -23.43
C VAL A 209 2.63 3.29 -23.79
N ALA A 210 3.47 2.69 -22.93
CA ALA A 210 4.89 2.49 -23.22
C ALA A 210 5.09 1.62 -24.49
N GLY A 211 4.29 0.56 -24.63
CA GLY A 211 4.27 -0.30 -25.82
C GLY A 211 3.90 0.44 -27.10
N ALA A 212 2.90 1.30 -27.03
CA ALA A 212 2.49 2.14 -28.15
C ALA A 212 3.62 3.12 -28.59
N LEU A 213 4.30 3.76 -27.63
CA LEU A 213 5.47 4.59 -27.90
C LEU A 213 6.60 3.78 -28.53
N TYR A 214 6.85 2.57 -28.04
CA TYR A 214 7.88 1.66 -28.56
C TYR A 214 7.60 1.25 -30.01
N ALA A 215 6.35 0.87 -30.33
CA ALA A 215 5.98 0.47 -31.68
C ALA A 215 6.25 1.57 -32.72
N HIS A 216 5.88 2.81 -32.39
CA HIS A 216 6.05 3.98 -33.25
C HIS A 216 7.49 4.55 -33.24
N GLN A 217 8.33 4.13 -32.32
CA GLN A 217 9.77 4.38 -32.34
C GLN A 217 10.48 3.44 -33.33
N GLN A 218 10.16 2.14 -33.23
CA GLN A 218 10.84 1.10 -34.03
C GLN A 218 10.37 1.10 -35.49
N GLY A 219 9.07 1.30 -35.75
CA GLY A 219 8.48 1.22 -37.08
C GLY A 219 8.21 -0.22 -37.56
N SER A 220 8.69 -1.22 -36.84
CA SER A 220 8.38 -2.64 -37.00
C SER A 220 8.48 -3.34 -35.65
N ILE A 221 7.53 -4.21 -35.34
CA ILE A 221 7.48 -4.96 -34.09
C ILE A 221 7.19 -6.43 -34.35
N SER A 222 7.78 -7.30 -33.56
CA SER A 222 7.55 -8.73 -33.55
C SER A 222 7.11 -9.18 -32.16
N ALA A 223 6.24 -10.17 -32.07
CA ALA A 223 5.83 -10.75 -30.79
C ALA A 223 7.01 -11.34 -29.99
N ALA A 224 8.06 -11.80 -30.68
CA ALA A 224 9.28 -12.33 -30.06
C ALA A 224 10.04 -11.29 -29.23
N THR A 225 9.85 -10.00 -29.47
CA THR A 225 10.48 -8.91 -28.71
C THR A 225 9.89 -8.77 -27.29
N PHE A 226 8.68 -9.27 -27.06
CA PHE A 226 7.93 -9.12 -25.81
C PHE A 226 7.86 -10.45 -25.03
N ASP A 227 9.01 -11.13 -24.95
CA ASP A 227 9.15 -12.39 -24.25
C ASP A 227 9.22 -12.22 -22.72
N TYR A 228 9.30 -13.33 -22.00
CA TYR A 228 9.42 -13.33 -20.55
C TYR A 228 10.72 -12.67 -20.05
N ASN A 229 11.82 -12.75 -20.82
CA ASN A 229 13.10 -12.12 -20.45
C ASN A 229 12.92 -10.60 -20.34
N LYS A 230 12.12 -10.02 -21.25
CA LYS A 230 11.80 -8.59 -21.22
C LYS A 230 11.03 -8.18 -19.96
N SER A 231 10.13 -9.04 -19.47
CA SER A 231 9.46 -8.82 -18.18
C SER A 231 10.44 -8.88 -17.00
N ILE A 232 11.41 -9.80 -17.04
CA ILE A 232 12.46 -9.92 -16.04
C ILE A 232 13.37 -8.67 -16.06
N ASP A 233 13.74 -8.16 -17.23
CA ASP A 233 14.53 -6.92 -17.33
C ASP A 233 13.86 -5.76 -16.59
N TYR A 234 12.55 -5.57 -16.78
CA TYR A 234 11.81 -4.53 -16.08
C TYR A 234 11.71 -4.78 -14.58
N LEU A 235 11.54 -6.05 -14.15
CA LEU A 235 11.57 -6.41 -12.75
C LEU A 235 12.92 -6.08 -12.10
N VAL A 236 14.01 -6.40 -12.79
CA VAL A 236 15.37 -6.07 -12.33
C VAL A 236 15.52 -4.56 -12.14
N MET A 237 14.99 -3.73 -13.07
CA MET A 237 15.03 -2.28 -12.92
C MET A 237 14.28 -1.82 -11.65
N VAL A 238 13.15 -2.42 -11.31
CA VAL A 238 12.38 -2.08 -10.11
C VAL A 238 13.09 -2.53 -8.84
N VAL A 239 13.56 -3.77 -8.81
CA VAL A 239 14.26 -4.34 -7.63
C VAL A 239 15.55 -3.61 -7.36
N LEU A 240 16.37 -3.37 -8.40
CA LEU A 240 17.61 -2.63 -8.30
C LEU A 240 17.40 -1.19 -7.81
N GLY A 241 16.37 -0.52 -8.32
CA GLY A 241 16.01 0.83 -7.90
C GLY A 241 15.60 0.91 -6.44
N GLY A 242 14.96 -0.14 -5.95
CA GLY A 242 14.33 -0.25 -4.65
C GLY A 242 12.80 -0.32 -4.79
N MET A 243 12.24 -1.46 -4.37
CA MET A 243 10.80 -1.71 -4.45
C MET A 243 10.01 -0.67 -3.68
N GLY A 244 9.11 0.04 -4.36
CA GLY A 244 8.29 1.10 -3.79
C GLY A 244 8.86 2.51 -3.94
N SER A 245 10.11 2.67 -4.44
CA SER A 245 10.68 3.98 -4.78
C SER A 245 10.51 4.29 -6.27
N ILE A 246 9.79 5.34 -6.59
CA ILE A 246 9.61 5.83 -7.97
C ILE A 246 10.93 6.40 -8.49
N THR A 247 11.62 7.20 -7.67
CA THR A 247 12.90 7.79 -8.03
C THR A 247 13.99 6.72 -8.18
N GLY A 248 13.95 5.66 -7.37
CA GLY A 248 14.82 4.49 -7.51
C GLY A 248 14.61 3.80 -8.85
N SER A 249 13.35 3.55 -9.23
CA SER A 249 13.00 2.94 -10.53
C SER A 249 13.46 3.79 -11.73
N ILE A 250 13.35 5.12 -11.65
CA ILE A 250 13.85 6.03 -12.68
C ILE A 250 15.39 5.91 -12.82
N LEU A 251 16.09 5.95 -11.68
CA LEU A 251 17.56 5.87 -11.66
C LEU A 251 18.05 4.53 -12.21
N SER A 252 17.49 3.43 -11.73
CA SER A 252 17.91 2.09 -12.17
C SER A 252 17.57 1.83 -13.64
N ALA A 253 16.39 2.23 -14.11
CA ALA A 253 16.02 2.13 -15.53
C ALA A 253 16.99 2.93 -16.41
N THR A 254 17.41 4.12 -15.99
CA THR A 254 18.41 4.92 -16.69
C THR A 254 19.77 4.24 -16.72
N VAL A 255 20.27 3.81 -15.55
CA VAL A 255 21.59 3.15 -15.44
C VAL A 255 21.61 1.85 -16.23
N LEU A 256 20.61 0.98 -16.07
CA LEU A 256 20.57 -0.31 -16.75
C LEU A 256 20.36 -0.20 -18.27
N SER A 257 19.74 0.89 -18.74
CA SER A 257 19.64 1.16 -20.19
C SER A 257 20.95 1.68 -20.79
N LEU A 258 21.75 2.40 -20.01
CA LEU A 258 23.05 2.94 -20.45
C LEU A 258 24.20 1.94 -20.30
N LEU A 259 24.15 1.09 -19.28
CA LEU A 259 25.25 0.19 -18.93
C LEU A 259 25.69 -0.71 -20.09
N PRO A 260 24.81 -1.38 -20.86
CA PRO A 260 25.22 -2.20 -21.99
C PRO A 260 25.97 -1.40 -23.09
N GLU A 261 25.60 -0.13 -23.24
CA GLU A 261 26.23 0.76 -24.24
C GLU A 261 27.66 1.17 -23.82
N TYR A 262 27.85 1.55 -22.55
CA TYR A 262 29.15 1.82 -21.99
C TYR A 262 30.07 0.58 -22.04
N LEU A 263 29.54 -0.59 -21.71
CA LEU A 263 30.29 -1.86 -21.76
C LEU A 263 30.69 -2.23 -23.21
N ARG A 264 29.87 -1.86 -24.21
CA ARG A 264 30.22 -2.06 -25.63
C ARG A 264 31.43 -1.22 -26.04
N ASP A 265 31.43 0.06 -25.65
CA ASP A 265 32.53 0.94 -25.96
C ASP A 265 33.79 0.51 -25.23
N LEU A 266 33.68 0.10 -23.97
CA LEU A 266 34.81 -0.47 -23.20
C LEU A 266 35.34 -1.75 -23.85
N THR A 267 34.49 -2.67 -24.29
CA THR A 267 34.92 -3.90 -24.99
C THR A 267 35.64 -3.59 -26.28
N SER A 268 35.17 -2.58 -27.02
CA SER A 268 35.85 -2.14 -28.26
C SER A 268 37.24 -1.56 -28.02
N LEU A 269 37.43 -0.81 -26.91
CA LEU A 269 38.72 -0.28 -26.47
C LEU A 269 39.66 -1.40 -26.01
N LEU A 270 39.17 -2.35 -25.21
CA LEU A 270 39.96 -3.50 -24.75
C LEU A 270 40.42 -4.38 -25.91
N ASN A 271 39.56 -4.64 -26.90
CA ASN A 271 39.88 -5.42 -28.09
C ASN A 271 40.90 -4.72 -29.03
N LYS A 272 41.04 -3.40 -28.92
CA LYS A 272 42.11 -2.65 -29.61
C LYS A 272 43.45 -2.69 -28.85
N ALA A 273 43.38 -2.77 -27.52
CA ALA A 273 44.57 -2.73 -26.66
C ALA A 273 45.16 -4.12 -26.39
N LEU A 274 44.39 -5.19 -26.50
CA LEU A 274 44.84 -6.55 -26.20
C LEU A 274 45.16 -7.34 -27.48
N PRO A 275 46.16 -8.23 -27.45
CA PRO A 275 46.56 -9.04 -28.61
C PRO A 275 45.59 -10.18 -28.92
N PHE A 276 44.58 -10.41 -28.07
CA PHE A 276 43.52 -11.42 -28.25
C PHE A 276 42.13 -10.76 -28.21
N LYS A 277 41.21 -11.28 -29.02
CA LYS A 277 39.81 -10.78 -29.03
C LYS A 277 39.06 -11.35 -27.85
N ILE A 278 38.57 -10.47 -27.00
CA ILE A 278 37.60 -10.83 -25.94
C ILE A 278 36.22 -10.97 -26.59
N ALA A 279 35.60 -12.13 -26.45
CA ALA A 279 34.19 -12.30 -26.78
C ALA A 279 33.36 -11.30 -25.96
N ASP A 280 32.20 -10.88 -26.46
CA ASP A 280 31.39 -9.80 -25.86
C ASP A 280 31.01 -10.09 -24.39
N PRO A 281 31.73 -9.52 -23.39
CA PRO A 281 31.49 -9.83 -21.97
C PRO A 281 30.33 -9.01 -21.37
N ARG A 282 29.59 -8.22 -22.16
CA ARG A 282 28.59 -7.26 -21.69
C ARG A 282 27.55 -7.93 -20.81
N MET A 283 27.00 -9.05 -21.25
CA MET A 283 25.95 -9.76 -20.50
C MET A 283 26.49 -10.38 -19.21
N LEU A 284 27.73 -10.88 -19.24
CA LEU A 284 28.39 -11.43 -18.05
C LEU A 284 28.67 -10.33 -17.02
N ILE A 285 29.21 -9.19 -17.44
CA ILE A 285 29.50 -8.06 -16.54
C ILE A 285 28.18 -7.48 -16.00
N TYR A 286 27.16 -7.33 -16.85
CA TYR A 286 25.83 -6.90 -16.47
C TYR A 286 25.22 -7.80 -15.38
N SER A 287 25.24 -9.12 -15.60
CA SER A 287 24.74 -10.10 -14.63
C SER A 287 25.55 -10.09 -13.33
N LEU A 288 26.88 -9.98 -13.41
CA LEU A 288 27.75 -9.90 -12.24
C LEU A 288 27.47 -8.65 -11.39
N VAL A 289 27.33 -7.49 -12.04
CA VAL A 289 26.97 -6.23 -11.35
C VAL A 289 25.62 -6.36 -10.64
N LEU A 290 24.63 -6.98 -11.28
CA LEU A 290 23.33 -7.23 -10.66
C LEU A 290 23.44 -8.15 -9.44
N ILE A 291 24.16 -9.27 -9.55
CA ILE A 291 24.35 -10.22 -8.43
C ILE A 291 25.04 -9.51 -7.26
N LEU A 292 26.12 -8.80 -7.52
CA LEU A 292 26.86 -8.06 -6.49
C LEU A 292 25.98 -7.01 -5.82
N MET A 293 25.21 -6.25 -6.61
CA MET A 293 24.27 -5.26 -6.04
C MET A 293 23.20 -5.91 -5.17
N MET A 294 22.63 -7.02 -5.58
CA MET A 294 21.63 -7.74 -4.78
C MET A 294 22.21 -8.28 -3.46
N ILE A 295 23.46 -8.74 -3.48
CA ILE A 295 24.16 -9.20 -2.27
C ILE A 295 24.45 -8.04 -1.31
N PHE A 296 25.03 -6.94 -1.80
CA PHE A 296 25.47 -5.82 -0.95
C PHE A 296 24.34 -4.82 -0.62
N ARG A 297 23.31 -4.73 -1.46
CA ARG A 297 22.19 -3.81 -1.32
C ARG A 297 20.84 -4.51 -1.56
N PRO A 298 20.42 -5.45 -0.69
CA PRO A 298 19.19 -6.24 -0.90
C PRO A 298 17.92 -5.39 -0.94
N LYS A 299 17.95 -4.18 -0.37
CA LYS A 299 16.83 -3.20 -0.45
C LYS A 299 16.87 -2.34 -1.72
N GLY A 300 17.80 -2.58 -2.64
CA GLY A 300 18.02 -1.75 -3.83
C GLY A 300 18.79 -0.45 -3.53
N LEU A 301 18.93 0.42 -4.55
CA LEU A 301 19.72 1.65 -4.47
C LEU A 301 19.16 2.65 -3.45
N LEU A 302 17.85 2.89 -3.47
CA LEU A 302 17.16 3.86 -2.61
C LEU A 302 16.24 3.20 -1.56
N GLY A 303 16.06 1.88 -1.61
CA GLY A 303 15.09 1.17 -0.76
C GLY A 303 13.67 1.69 -1.01
N THR A 304 12.94 2.07 0.04
CA THR A 304 11.62 2.71 -0.07
C THR A 304 11.70 4.25 -0.05
N ALA A 305 12.91 4.81 0.07
CA ALA A 305 13.09 6.26 0.16
C ALA A 305 12.93 6.93 -1.21
N GLU A 306 12.27 8.09 -1.22
CA GLU A 306 12.18 8.94 -2.41
C GLU A 306 13.24 10.01 -2.38
N PHE A 307 13.95 10.17 -3.49
CA PHE A 307 14.91 11.26 -3.66
C PHE A 307 14.17 12.59 -3.76
N SER A 308 14.51 13.54 -2.89
CA SER A 308 13.93 14.87 -2.90
C SER A 308 15.01 15.92 -3.07
N LEU A 309 14.94 16.66 -4.18
CA LEU A 309 15.81 17.80 -4.43
C LEU A 309 15.69 18.88 -3.33
N LEU A 310 14.50 18.98 -2.70
CA LEU A 310 14.30 19.86 -1.54
C LEU A 310 15.12 19.40 -0.34
N ARG A 311 15.16 18.09 -0.03
CA ARG A 311 15.99 17.56 1.08
C ARG A 311 17.48 17.79 0.81
N VAL A 312 17.93 17.60 -0.42
CA VAL A 312 19.32 17.89 -0.81
C VAL A 312 19.61 19.38 -0.68
N TRP A 313 18.69 20.23 -1.14
CA TRP A 313 18.79 21.68 -0.99
C TRP A 313 18.77 22.11 0.50
N GLU A 314 17.90 21.53 1.31
CA GLU A 314 17.84 21.80 2.75
C GLU A 314 19.07 21.28 3.49
N PHE A 315 19.64 20.15 3.04
CA PHE A 315 20.90 19.64 3.55
C PHE A 315 22.04 20.62 3.22
N CYS A 316 22.18 21.03 1.97
CA CYS A 316 23.15 22.03 1.55
C CYS A 316 22.89 23.40 2.25
N ALA A 317 21.63 23.83 2.32
CA ALA A 317 21.22 25.06 2.98
C ALA A 317 21.46 25.01 4.50
N ARG A 318 21.37 23.83 5.15
CA ARG A 318 21.75 23.67 6.56
C ARG A 318 23.24 23.86 6.79
N TYR A 319 24.09 23.38 5.88
CA TYR A 319 25.52 23.65 5.93
C TYR A 319 25.83 25.15 5.72
N VAL A 320 25.17 25.76 4.74
CA VAL A 320 25.27 27.22 4.49
C VAL A 320 24.69 28.02 5.66
N ARG A 321 23.53 27.61 6.24
CA ARG A 321 22.96 28.24 7.44
C ARG A 321 23.81 28.06 8.69
N LYS A 322 24.44 26.91 8.89
CA LYS A 322 25.40 26.71 9.99
C LYS A 322 26.60 27.64 9.84
N ALA A 323 27.11 27.80 8.62
CA ALA A 323 28.14 28.79 8.32
C ALA A 323 27.65 30.23 8.52
N TRP A 324 26.40 30.53 8.10
CA TRP A 324 25.76 31.84 8.30
C TRP A 324 25.39 32.12 9.76
N GLN A 325 24.92 31.13 10.51
CA GLN A 325 24.62 31.26 11.94
C GLN A 325 25.85 31.43 12.81
N ALA A 326 27.01 30.92 12.36
CA ALA A 326 28.30 31.27 12.99
C ALA A 326 28.65 32.76 12.80
N ILE A 327 28.17 33.37 11.72
CA ILE A 327 28.35 34.79 11.40
C ILE A 327 27.24 35.66 11.98
N ALA A 328 25.98 35.15 12.08
CA ALA A 328 24.78 35.90 12.42
C ALA A 328 24.31 35.74 13.88
N LYS A 329 25.20 35.55 14.84
CA LYS A 329 24.89 35.47 16.29
C LYS A 329 24.24 36.74 16.90
N HIS A 330 23.84 37.72 16.10
CA HIS A 330 23.43 39.04 16.57
C HIS A 330 22.13 39.60 15.99
N LEU A 331 21.16 38.74 15.58
CA LEU A 331 19.84 39.25 15.15
C LEU A 331 18.68 38.64 15.98
N PRO A 332 17.66 39.45 16.34
CA PRO A 332 16.62 39.07 17.29
C PRO A 332 15.67 38.01 16.71
N GLN A 333 15.35 37.01 17.54
CA GLN A 333 14.46 35.90 17.22
C GLN A 333 12.99 36.38 17.13
N ARG A 334 12.35 36.12 16.00
CA ARG A 334 10.92 36.31 15.79
C ARG A 334 10.15 35.20 16.52
N LYS A 335 9.30 35.55 17.48
CA LYS A 335 8.43 34.63 18.22
C LYS A 335 7.54 33.81 17.25
N LYS A 336 7.49 32.50 17.45
CA LYS A 336 6.51 31.62 16.79
C LYS A 336 5.11 32.02 17.23
N LYS A 337 4.19 32.21 16.28
CA LYS A 337 2.75 32.34 16.56
C LYS A 337 2.24 31.01 17.11
N GLU A 338 1.65 31.03 18.29
CA GLU A 338 0.82 29.96 18.81
C GLU A 338 -0.38 29.77 17.89
N VAL A 339 -0.55 28.57 17.38
CA VAL A 339 -1.73 28.17 16.62
C VAL A 339 -2.75 27.73 17.66
N THR A 340 -3.73 28.60 17.94
CA THR A 340 -4.92 28.22 18.70
C THR A 340 -5.70 27.15 17.93
N MET A 341 -5.87 25.98 18.53
CA MET A 341 -6.68 24.90 17.97
C MET A 341 -8.16 25.32 17.98
N PRO A 342 -8.92 25.07 16.89
CA PRO A 342 -10.35 25.26 16.90
C PRO A 342 -11.03 24.24 17.83
N GLU A 343 -12.03 24.69 18.59
CA GLU A 343 -12.88 23.82 19.42
C GLU A 343 -13.50 22.69 18.58
N VAL A 344 -13.34 21.46 19.05
CA VAL A 344 -13.87 20.27 18.40
C VAL A 344 -15.39 20.24 18.58
N PRO A 345 -16.19 20.08 17.52
CA PRO A 345 -17.63 19.90 17.67
C PRO A 345 -17.92 18.66 18.52
N LYS A 346 -18.64 18.81 19.62
CA LYS A 346 -19.22 17.68 20.34
C LYS A 346 -20.17 16.95 19.39
N TYR A 347 -19.97 15.66 19.24
CA TYR A 347 -20.87 14.82 18.47
C TYR A 347 -22.25 14.77 19.17
N ASP A 348 -23.34 14.98 18.41
CA ASP A 348 -24.71 14.88 18.93
C ASP A 348 -24.96 13.44 19.41
N TYR A 349 -25.28 13.32 20.70
CA TYR A 349 -25.65 12.07 21.34
C TYR A 349 -27.04 11.64 20.84
N VAL A 350 -27.12 10.54 20.14
CA VAL A 350 -28.36 9.79 19.99
C VAL A 350 -28.24 8.62 20.96
N ASN A 351 -28.90 8.73 22.11
CA ASN A 351 -28.99 7.64 23.07
C ASN A 351 -29.85 6.52 22.44
N PHE A 352 -29.23 5.38 22.19
CA PHE A 352 -29.96 4.19 21.75
C PHE A 352 -30.36 3.37 22.98
N ASP A 353 -31.66 3.22 23.24
CA ASP A 353 -32.19 2.29 24.24
C ASP A 353 -31.97 0.81 23.88
N LEU A 354 -31.42 0.55 22.71
CA LEU A 354 -31.10 -0.78 22.18
C LEU A 354 -29.58 -1.04 22.17
N PRO A 355 -29.16 -2.30 22.29
CA PRO A 355 -27.74 -2.66 22.17
C PRO A 355 -27.12 -2.19 20.83
N VAL A 356 -25.93 -1.61 20.91
CA VAL A 356 -25.15 -1.20 19.73
C VAL A 356 -24.62 -2.44 18.98
N LEU A 357 -24.20 -3.46 19.74
CA LEU A 357 -23.77 -4.76 19.23
C LEU A 357 -24.45 -5.87 20.00
N GLU A 358 -24.97 -6.87 19.30
CA GLU A 358 -25.59 -8.03 19.91
C GLU A 358 -25.18 -9.30 19.16
N ALA A 359 -24.75 -10.32 19.87
CA ALA A 359 -24.53 -11.67 19.36
C ALA A 359 -25.57 -12.61 19.95
N LYS A 360 -26.31 -13.32 19.10
CA LYS A 360 -27.40 -14.23 19.48
C LYS A 360 -27.07 -15.65 19.05
N GLY A 361 -26.93 -16.55 20.04
CA GLY A 361 -26.70 -17.96 19.79
C GLY A 361 -25.46 -18.26 18.94
N LEU A 362 -24.40 -17.42 19.08
CA LEU A 362 -23.24 -17.46 18.21
C LEU A 362 -22.46 -18.77 18.40
N GLY A 363 -22.21 -19.48 17.30
CA GLY A 363 -21.48 -20.72 17.31
C GLY A 363 -20.54 -20.87 16.11
N ILE A 364 -19.42 -21.56 16.33
CA ILE A 364 -18.47 -21.91 15.26
C ILE A 364 -17.82 -23.27 15.54
N HIS A 365 -17.66 -24.06 14.47
CA HIS A 365 -16.87 -25.29 14.51
C HIS A 365 -15.86 -25.32 13.36
N PHE A 366 -14.70 -25.92 13.62
CA PHE A 366 -13.66 -26.16 12.64
C PHE A 366 -13.46 -27.68 12.47
N GLY A 367 -13.96 -28.21 11.35
CA GLY A 367 -14.04 -29.66 11.19
C GLY A 367 -14.90 -30.29 12.29
N GLY A 368 -14.32 -31.17 13.09
CA GLY A 368 -15.01 -31.80 14.24
C GLY A 368 -14.89 -31.08 15.57
N LEU A 369 -14.12 -29.97 15.64
CA LEU A 369 -13.89 -29.24 16.88
C LEU A 369 -14.88 -28.07 17.01
N GLN A 370 -15.74 -28.09 18.03
CA GLN A 370 -16.61 -26.99 18.39
C GLN A 370 -15.84 -26.00 19.29
N VAL A 371 -15.64 -24.77 18.80
CA VAL A 371 -14.83 -23.74 19.48
C VAL A 371 -15.71 -22.74 20.24
N ALA A 372 -16.91 -22.47 19.73
CA ALA A 372 -17.90 -21.67 20.43
C ALA A 372 -19.30 -22.23 20.19
N GLU A 373 -20.14 -22.18 21.23
CA GLU A 373 -21.49 -22.75 21.22
C GLU A 373 -22.45 -21.86 22.00
N ASN A 374 -23.53 -21.42 21.32
CA ASN A 374 -24.62 -20.65 21.90
C ASN A 374 -24.16 -19.42 22.71
N VAL A 375 -23.16 -18.69 22.19
CA VAL A 375 -22.64 -17.49 22.83
C VAL A 375 -23.60 -16.34 22.62
N ASN A 376 -24.09 -15.77 23.74
CA ASN A 376 -24.95 -14.60 23.75
C ASN A 376 -24.23 -13.47 24.48
N LEU A 377 -24.03 -12.34 23.83
CA LEU A 377 -23.43 -11.14 24.42
C LEU A 377 -24.02 -9.89 23.76
N HIS A 378 -24.06 -8.81 24.50
CA HIS A 378 -24.49 -7.52 23.98
C HIS A 378 -23.64 -6.38 24.56
N LEU A 379 -23.55 -5.28 23.83
CA LEU A 379 -22.91 -4.04 24.27
C LEU A 379 -23.92 -2.90 24.14
N MET A 380 -24.04 -2.12 25.21
CA MET A 380 -24.80 -0.87 25.18
C MET A 380 -23.91 0.28 24.66
N ASP A 381 -24.53 1.37 24.28
CA ASP A 381 -23.81 2.57 23.85
C ASP A 381 -22.95 3.11 25.03
N ASN A 382 -21.72 3.53 24.73
CA ASN A 382 -20.80 4.11 25.72
C ASN A 382 -20.44 3.19 26.91
N GLU A 383 -20.55 1.87 26.76
CA GLU A 383 -20.25 0.86 27.80
C GLU A 383 -18.87 0.24 27.59
N ILE A 384 -18.12 -0.06 28.67
CA ILE A 384 -16.90 -0.88 28.63
C ILE A 384 -17.22 -2.26 29.19
N VAL A 385 -17.17 -3.27 28.30
CA VAL A 385 -17.44 -4.67 28.63
C VAL A 385 -16.17 -5.50 28.51
N GLY A 386 -15.90 -6.34 29.52
CA GLY A 386 -14.81 -7.31 29.51
C GLY A 386 -15.26 -8.67 28.99
N LEU A 387 -14.46 -9.32 28.17
CA LEU A 387 -14.61 -10.74 27.82
C LEU A 387 -13.37 -11.49 28.33
N ILE A 388 -13.52 -12.18 29.44
CA ILE A 388 -12.41 -12.90 30.09
C ILE A 388 -12.61 -14.41 30.03
N GLY A 389 -11.61 -15.17 30.40
CA GLY A 389 -11.64 -16.64 30.46
C GLY A 389 -10.26 -17.24 30.32
N PRO A 390 -10.08 -18.53 30.63
CA PRO A 390 -8.80 -19.22 30.52
C PRO A 390 -8.24 -19.23 29.09
N ASN A 391 -6.98 -19.62 28.94
CA ASN A 391 -6.35 -19.81 27.64
C ASN A 391 -7.09 -20.91 26.87
N GLY A 392 -7.33 -20.69 25.57
CA GLY A 392 -8.09 -21.64 24.76
C GLY A 392 -9.62 -21.59 24.94
N ALA A 393 -10.18 -20.72 25.78
CA ALA A 393 -11.63 -20.60 25.97
C ALA A 393 -12.41 -20.16 24.71
N GLY A 394 -11.74 -19.62 23.68
CA GLY A 394 -12.37 -19.17 22.43
C GLY A 394 -12.53 -17.66 22.29
N LYS A 395 -11.98 -16.84 23.18
CA LYS A 395 -12.11 -15.36 23.18
C LYS A 395 -11.74 -14.71 21.84
N THR A 396 -10.56 -15.00 21.32
CA THR A 396 -10.10 -14.46 20.03
C THR A 396 -10.95 -14.95 18.85
N THR A 397 -11.52 -16.16 18.96
CA THR A 397 -12.45 -16.70 17.95
C THR A 397 -13.74 -15.90 17.93
N ILE A 398 -14.28 -15.51 19.09
CA ILE A 398 -15.43 -14.62 19.17
C ILE A 398 -15.11 -13.27 18.51
N PHE A 399 -13.98 -12.64 18.80
CA PHE A 399 -13.56 -11.40 18.15
C PHE A 399 -13.43 -11.56 16.63
N ASN A 400 -12.92 -12.69 16.17
CA ASN A 400 -12.81 -12.98 14.74
C ASN A 400 -14.20 -13.13 14.07
N MET A 401 -15.19 -13.67 14.77
CA MET A 401 -16.58 -13.72 14.28
C MET A 401 -17.21 -12.32 14.26
N LEU A 402 -17.10 -11.55 15.33
CA LEU A 402 -17.63 -10.18 15.41
C LEU A 402 -17.08 -9.24 14.33
N THR A 403 -15.85 -9.51 13.86
CA THR A 403 -15.19 -8.71 12.80
C THR A 403 -15.30 -9.32 11.42
N GLY A 404 -15.99 -10.46 11.25
CA GLY A 404 -16.17 -11.13 9.96
C GLY A 404 -14.90 -11.80 9.39
N VAL A 405 -13.85 -11.96 10.20
CA VAL A 405 -12.66 -12.76 9.84
C VAL A 405 -13.04 -14.23 9.75
N TYR A 406 -13.89 -14.69 10.68
CA TYR A 406 -14.57 -15.99 10.61
C TYR A 406 -16.06 -15.79 10.45
N GLN A 407 -16.67 -16.60 9.60
CA GLN A 407 -18.12 -16.65 9.51
C GLN A 407 -18.67 -17.63 10.54
N PRO A 408 -19.64 -17.22 11.38
CA PRO A 408 -20.27 -18.13 12.33
C PRO A 408 -21.01 -19.25 11.58
N THR A 409 -21.01 -20.44 12.15
CA THR A 409 -21.79 -21.59 11.63
C THR A 409 -23.20 -21.64 12.17
N ALA A 410 -23.46 -20.91 13.28
CA ALA A 410 -24.79 -20.75 13.89
C ALA A 410 -24.90 -19.38 14.57
N GLY A 411 -26.13 -18.92 14.72
CA GLY A 411 -26.42 -17.65 15.37
C GLY A 411 -26.32 -16.44 14.44
N ASP A 412 -26.49 -15.25 15.02
CA ASP A 412 -26.45 -13.97 14.30
C ASP A 412 -25.68 -12.91 15.08
N ILE A 413 -25.15 -11.93 14.35
CA ILE A 413 -24.46 -10.76 14.90
C ILE A 413 -25.17 -9.53 14.39
N ILE A 414 -25.71 -8.74 15.29
CA ILE A 414 -26.51 -7.57 14.99
C ILE A 414 -25.75 -6.31 15.41
N LEU A 415 -25.47 -5.43 14.47
CA LEU A 415 -24.85 -4.13 14.68
C LEU A 415 -25.89 -3.04 14.37
N LEU A 416 -26.19 -2.19 15.34
CA LEU A 416 -27.18 -1.10 15.18
C LEU A 416 -28.51 -1.61 14.57
N GLY A 417 -28.99 -2.76 15.03
CA GLY A 417 -30.23 -3.39 14.56
C GLY A 417 -30.17 -4.10 13.22
N LYS A 418 -28.97 -4.23 12.61
CA LYS A 418 -28.78 -4.90 11.31
C LYS A 418 -27.84 -6.10 11.46
N SER A 419 -28.20 -7.24 10.88
CA SER A 419 -27.31 -8.40 10.80
C SER A 419 -26.08 -8.08 9.93
N ILE A 420 -24.92 -8.49 10.41
CA ILE A 420 -23.63 -8.34 9.72
C ILE A 420 -22.99 -9.68 9.33
N VAL A 421 -23.68 -10.80 9.59
CA VAL A 421 -23.22 -12.14 9.20
C VAL A 421 -23.17 -12.25 7.67
N GLY A 422 -22.15 -12.91 7.13
CA GLY A 422 -21.94 -13.04 5.70
C GLY A 422 -21.24 -11.85 5.04
N HIS A 423 -21.03 -10.77 5.76
CA HIS A 423 -20.31 -9.60 5.24
C HIS A 423 -18.79 -9.70 5.47
N SER A 424 -18.02 -9.02 4.62
CA SER A 424 -16.57 -8.94 4.72
C SER A 424 -16.10 -7.98 5.82
N THR A 425 -14.90 -8.19 6.36
CA THR A 425 -14.29 -7.35 7.40
C THR A 425 -14.31 -5.86 7.04
N HIS A 426 -13.95 -5.49 5.81
CA HIS A 426 -13.96 -4.07 5.41
C HIS A 426 -15.36 -3.44 5.41
N TYR A 427 -16.41 -4.23 5.11
CA TYR A 427 -17.80 -3.77 5.20
C TYR A 427 -18.21 -3.55 6.66
N ILE A 428 -17.88 -4.50 7.54
CA ILE A 428 -18.17 -4.43 8.98
C ILE A 428 -17.48 -3.21 9.61
N THR A 429 -16.21 -2.99 9.27
CA THR A 429 -15.48 -1.80 9.73
C THR A 429 -16.08 -0.50 9.22
N ALA A 430 -16.51 -0.45 7.96
CA ALA A 430 -17.18 0.72 7.39
C ALA A 430 -18.52 1.03 8.07
N ASN A 431 -19.18 0.01 8.67
CA ASN A 431 -20.45 0.15 9.39
C ASN A 431 -20.28 0.39 10.89
N GLY A 432 -19.06 0.45 11.41
CA GLY A 432 -18.82 0.96 12.75
C GLY A 432 -18.18 -0.01 13.75
N ILE A 433 -17.60 -1.13 13.34
CA ILE A 433 -16.76 -1.97 14.22
C ILE A 433 -15.30 -1.77 13.87
N ALA A 434 -14.49 -1.35 14.84
CA ALA A 434 -13.04 -1.33 14.72
C ALA A 434 -12.39 -2.30 15.71
N ARG A 435 -11.21 -2.80 15.39
CA ARG A 435 -10.47 -3.75 16.22
C ARG A 435 -8.99 -3.44 16.27
N THR A 436 -8.35 -3.65 17.42
CA THR A 436 -6.92 -3.82 17.55
C THR A 436 -6.56 -5.32 17.48
N PHE A 437 -5.29 -5.64 17.29
CA PHE A 437 -4.83 -7.03 17.23
C PHE A 437 -3.97 -7.35 18.45
N GLN A 438 -4.00 -8.61 18.90
CA GLN A 438 -3.13 -9.10 19.97
C GLN A 438 -1.65 -8.81 19.66
N ASN A 439 -1.17 -9.18 18.48
CA ASN A 439 0.13 -8.76 17.97
C ASN A 439 -0.02 -7.47 17.15
N ILE A 440 0.70 -6.42 17.51
CA ILE A 440 0.64 -5.11 16.86
C ILE A 440 0.85 -5.23 15.34
N ARG A 441 -0.10 -4.72 14.57
CA ARG A 441 -0.09 -4.73 13.10
C ARG A 441 -0.07 -3.33 12.53
N LEU A 442 1.04 -2.61 12.71
CA LEU A 442 1.25 -1.30 12.10
C LEU A 442 1.78 -1.43 10.67
N PHE A 443 1.55 -0.39 9.88
CA PHE A 443 2.17 -0.19 8.58
C PHE A 443 3.56 0.42 8.82
N LYS A 444 4.55 -0.45 8.93
CA LYS A 444 5.90 -0.13 9.44
C LYS A 444 6.64 0.91 8.61
N SER A 445 6.51 0.86 7.29
CA SER A 445 7.18 1.82 6.39
C SER A 445 6.50 3.18 6.32
N MET A 446 5.28 3.31 6.88
CA MET A 446 4.53 4.56 6.94
C MET A 446 4.84 5.34 8.21
N THR A 447 4.67 6.66 8.16
CA THR A 447 4.77 7.50 9.36
C THR A 447 3.60 7.26 10.31
N VAL A 448 3.73 7.75 11.55
CA VAL A 448 2.68 7.68 12.57
C VAL A 448 1.37 8.30 12.06
N ILE A 449 1.44 9.50 11.51
CA ILE A 449 0.25 10.19 10.99
C ILE A 449 -0.33 9.48 9.75
N GLU A 450 0.50 8.89 8.89
CA GLU A 450 0.03 8.13 7.73
C GLU A 450 -0.70 6.85 8.13
N ASN A 451 -0.25 6.15 9.19
CA ASN A 451 -0.97 5.00 9.75
C ASN A 451 -2.40 5.37 10.15
N ILE A 452 -2.61 6.52 10.78
CA ILE A 452 -3.93 7.01 11.15
C ILE A 452 -4.73 7.41 9.92
N LYS A 453 -4.10 8.13 8.97
CA LYS A 453 -4.75 8.57 7.72
C LYS A 453 -5.29 7.41 6.86
N VAL A 454 -4.69 6.22 6.94
CA VAL A 454 -5.19 5.02 6.25
C VAL A 454 -6.60 4.67 6.71
N ALA A 455 -6.89 4.75 8.00
CA ALA A 455 -8.20 4.37 8.55
C ALA A 455 -9.33 5.36 8.21
N PHE A 456 -9.02 6.59 7.79
CA PHE A 456 -10.02 7.51 7.25
C PHE A 456 -10.51 7.15 5.84
N GLN A 457 -10.02 6.07 5.25
CA GLN A 457 -10.36 5.65 3.88
C GLN A 457 -11.86 5.54 3.64
N THR A 458 -12.63 5.04 4.60
CA THR A 458 -14.10 4.89 4.52
C THR A 458 -14.86 6.21 4.45
N ARG A 459 -14.24 7.31 4.89
CA ARG A 459 -14.85 8.65 5.00
C ARG A 459 -14.43 9.62 3.91
N MET A 460 -13.44 9.23 3.12
CA MET A 460 -12.98 10.02 1.99
C MET A 460 -13.74 9.62 0.74
N HIS A 461 -14.13 10.60 -0.06
CA HIS A 461 -14.97 10.37 -1.24
C HIS A 461 -14.32 10.80 -2.56
N TYR A 462 -13.15 11.48 -2.54
CA TYR A 462 -12.49 11.83 -3.79
C TYR A 462 -11.99 10.59 -4.53
N THR A 463 -12.08 10.63 -5.86
CA THR A 463 -11.69 9.53 -6.74
C THR A 463 -10.17 9.47 -6.95
N ALA A 464 -9.67 8.35 -7.48
CA ALA A 464 -8.25 8.21 -7.82
C ALA A 464 -7.79 9.29 -8.82
N MET A 465 -8.63 9.65 -9.79
CA MET A 465 -8.33 10.69 -10.78
C MET A 465 -8.22 12.07 -10.10
N GLU A 466 -9.15 12.41 -9.18
CA GLU A 466 -9.07 13.64 -8.39
C GLU A 466 -7.79 13.69 -7.53
N GLY A 467 -7.34 12.53 -7.03
CA GLY A 467 -6.07 12.40 -6.31
C GLY A 467 -4.85 12.63 -7.22
N ILE A 468 -4.86 12.09 -8.44
CA ILE A 468 -3.80 12.26 -9.43
C ILE A 468 -3.67 13.72 -9.87
N VAL A 469 -4.78 14.37 -10.23
CA VAL A 469 -4.77 15.78 -10.70
C VAL A 469 -4.78 16.80 -9.54
N ARG A 470 -4.83 16.34 -8.29
CA ARG A 470 -4.92 17.17 -7.08
C ARG A 470 -6.07 18.18 -7.13
N ALA A 471 -7.26 17.70 -7.47
CA ALA A 471 -8.46 18.52 -7.54
C ALA A 471 -8.76 19.24 -6.21
N PRO A 472 -9.54 20.33 -6.21
CA PRO A 472 -9.88 21.09 -5.00
C PRO A 472 -10.50 20.23 -3.88
N ARG A 473 -11.29 19.21 -4.26
CA ARG A 473 -11.87 18.25 -3.32
C ARG A 473 -10.80 17.42 -2.59
N TYR A 474 -9.82 16.90 -3.33
CA TYR A 474 -8.64 16.24 -2.75
C TYR A 474 -7.98 17.12 -1.68
N ALA A 475 -7.67 18.38 -2.02
CA ALA A 475 -6.96 19.27 -1.12
C ALA A 475 -7.78 19.61 0.16
N ARG A 476 -9.12 19.66 0.05
CA ARG A 476 -10.02 19.92 1.18
C ARG A 476 -10.11 18.71 2.11
N GLU A 477 -10.35 17.53 1.55
CA GLU A 477 -10.48 16.30 2.32
C GLU A 477 -9.16 15.92 3.01
N GLU A 478 -8.02 16.01 2.32
CA GLU A 478 -6.70 15.71 2.91
C GLU A 478 -6.32 16.65 4.06
N ARG A 479 -6.64 17.95 3.95
CA ARG A 479 -6.42 18.90 5.07
C ARG A 479 -7.31 18.58 6.27
N GLY A 480 -8.58 18.27 6.03
CA GLY A 480 -9.51 17.89 7.10
C GLY A 480 -9.05 16.65 7.86
N ILE A 481 -8.51 15.67 7.14
CA ILE A 481 -7.99 14.45 7.74
C ILE A 481 -6.68 14.70 8.49
N ASP A 482 -5.81 15.56 7.99
CA ASP A 482 -4.57 15.90 8.68
C ASP A 482 -4.84 16.50 10.07
N ILE A 483 -5.82 17.40 10.15
CA ILE A 483 -6.26 17.99 11.43
C ILE A 483 -6.81 16.90 12.36
N ARG A 484 -7.74 16.06 11.88
CA ARG A 484 -8.34 15.01 12.70
C ARG A 484 -7.33 13.94 13.14
N ALA A 485 -6.36 13.60 12.29
CA ALA A 485 -5.30 12.65 12.65
C ALA A 485 -4.42 13.21 13.77
N ARG A 486 -4.10 14.51 13.75
CA ARG A 486 -3.36 15.18 14.84
C ARG A 486 -4.17 15.27 16.13
N GLU A 487 -5.48 15.53 16.04
CA GLU A 487 -6.39 15.47 17.20
C GLU A 487 -6.40 14.10 17.87
N LEU A 488 -6.39 13.01 17.09
CA LEU A 488 -6.29 11.65 17.64
C LEU A 488 -4.94 11.39 18.31
N LEU A 489 -3.85 11.91 17.73
CA LEU A 489 -2.51 11.80 18.34
C LEU A 489 -2.41 12.56 19.67
N SER A 490 -3.10 13.71 19.79
CA SER A 490 -3.10 14.50 21.03
C SER A 490 -3.74 13.78 22.22
N VAL A 491 -4.65 12.83 21.97
CA VAL A 491 -5.25 12.00 23.05
C VAL A 491 -4.19 11.17 23.79
N PHE A 492 -3.10 10.84 23.11
CA PHE A 492 -2.01 10.02 23.64
C PHE A 492 -0.66 10.77 23.75
N ASP A 493 -0.67 12.10 23.62
CA ASP A 493 0.54 12.95 23.62
C ASP A 493 1.60 12.51 22.59
N MET A 494 1.13 12.15 21.36
CA MET A 494 2.00 11.63 20.30
C MET A 494 2.15 12.59 19.10
N GLU A 495 1.82 13.85 19.23
CA GLU A 495 1.89 14.83 18.14
C GLU A 495 3.32 15.08 17.65
N ASP A 496 4.29 15.09 18.57
CA ASP A 496 5.70 15.35 18.26
C ASP A 496 6.34 14.23 17.40
N VAL A 497 5.78 13.03 17.44
CA VAL A 497 6.25 11.88 16.66
C VAL A 497 5.43 11.63 15.39
N ALA A 498 4.52 12.53 15.02
CA ALA A 498 3.60 12.36 13.90
C ALA A 498 4.29 12.01 12.56
N ASP A 499 5.43 12.60 12.29
CA ASP A 499 6.18 12.43 11.03
C ASP A 499 7.30 11.37 11.13
N VAL A 500 7.39 10.65 12.25
CA VAL A 500 8.38 9.58 12.49
C VAL A 500 7.85 8.26 11.92
N PRO A 501 8.69 7.39 11.33
CA PRO A 501 8.28 6.05 10.90
C PRO A 501 7.73 5.22 12.06
N ALA A 502 6.64 4.48 11.83
CA ALA A 502 5.95 3.75 12.89
C ALA A 502 6.79 2.62 13.52
N ASP A 503 7.72 2.03 12.76
CA ASP A 503 8.64 0.97 13.24
C ASP A 503 9.72 1.47 14.21
N SER A 504 9.97 2.78 14.24
CA SER A 504 10.97 3.39 15.13
C SER A 504 10.41 3.74 16.52
N LEU A 505 9.09 3.59 16.73
CA LEU A 505 8.46 3.87 18.02
C LEU A 505 8.74 2.77 19.06
N PRO A 506 8.86 3.12 20.37
CA PRO A 506 8.79 2.16 21.46
C PRO A 506 7.48 1.36 21.43
N TYR A 507 7.51 0.13 21.98
CA TYR A 507 6.37 -0.79 21.93
C TYR A 507 5.07 -0.19 22.47
N GLY A 508 5.10 0.46 23.64
CA GLY A 508 3.91 1.12 24.21
C GLY A 508 3.32 2.22 23.32
N GLN A 509 4.18 2.99 22.63
CA GLN A 509 3.70 3.99 21.65
C GLN A 509 3.14 3.35 20.37
N GLN A 510 3.70 2.21 19.93
CA GLN A 510 3.14 1.44 18.82
C GLN A 510 1.71 0.98 19.14
N ARG A 511 1.47 0.51 20.37
CA ARG A 511 0.13 0.11 20.82
C ARG A 511 -0.84 1.29 20.87
N LYS A 512 -0.40 2.43 21.42
CA LYS A 512 -1.18 3.69 21.41
C LYS A 512 -1.55 4.10 19.97
N LEU A 513 -0.60 3.99 19.03
CA LEU A 513 -0.84 4.27 17.61
C LEU A 513 -1.86 3.31 16.98
N GLU A 514 -1.83 2.03 17.33
CA GLU A 514 -2.80 1.05 16.84
C GLU A 514 -4.23 1.39 17.28
N ILE A 515 -4.41 1.83 18.53
CA ILE A 515 -5.70 2.31 19.04
C ILE A 515 -6.13 3.60 18.32
N CYS A 516 -5.22 4.58 18.14
CA CYS A 516 -5.50 5.79 17.35
C CYS A 516 -5.98 5.45 15.93
N ARG A 517 -5.33 4.47 15.29
CA ARG A 517 -5.72 4.02 13.95
C ARG A 517 -7.12 3.39 13.94
N ALA A 518 -7.45 2.57 14.93
CA ALA A 518 -8.79 1.99 15.06
C ALA A 518 -9.85 3.09 15.26
N LEU A 519 -9.60 4.07 16.12
CA LEU A 519 -10.49 5.22 16.35
C LEU A 519 -10.70 6.10 15.10
N ALA A 520 -9.71 6.20 14.24
CA ALA A 520 -9.79 7.01 13.01
C ALA A 520 -10.89 6.52 12.04
N SER A 521 -11.30 5.26 12.11
CA SER A 521 -12.46 4.76 11.37
C SER A 521 -13.79 5.30 11.92
N ASN A 522 -13.79 5.97 13.09
CA ASN A 522 -14.93 6.46 13.85
C ASN A 522 -15.93 5.34 14.18
N PRO A 523 -15.48 4.34 14.91
CA PRO A 523 -16.30 3.20 15.21
C PRO A 523 -17.42 3.55 16.20
N LYS A 524 -18.50 2.75 16.19
CA LYS A 524 -19.50 2.69 17.26
C LYS A 524 -19.11 1.64 18.29
N VAL A 525 -18.38 0.62 17.86
CA VAL A 525 -17.84 -0.45 18.71
C VAL A 525 -16.35 -0.59 18.48
N LEU A 526 -15.56 -0.52 19.54
CA LEU A 526 -14.11 -0.73 19.52
C LEU A 526 -13.79 -2.05 20.25
N LEU A 527 -13.19 -2.97 19.52
CA LEU A 527 -12.74 -4.26 20.05
C LEU A 527 -11.24 -4.18 20.38
N LEU A 528 -10.88 -4.30 21.66
CA LEU A 528 -9.51 -4.27 22.13
C LEU A 528 -9.04 -5.68 22.52
N ASP A 529 -8.05 -6.20 21.81
CA ASP A 529 -7.52 -7.56 22.01
C ASP A 529 -6.19 -7.48 22.76
N GLU A 530 -6.18 -7.78 24.06
CA GLU A 530 -5.05 -7.72 24.97
C GLU A 530 -4.23 -6.40 24.85
N PRO A 531 -4.86 -5.24 25.03
CA PRO A 531 -4.19 -3.97 24.75
C PRO A 531 -3.05 -3.64 25.73
N ALA A 532 -3.00 -4.24 26.92
CA ALA A 532 -1.94 -4.03 27.90
C ALA A 532 -0.78 -5.05 27.81
N ALA A 533 -0.86 -6.02 26.89
CA ALA A 533 0.18 -7.04 26.75
C ALA A 533 1.57 -6.41 26.52
N GLY A 534 2.54 -6.78 27.37
CA GLY A 534 3.92 -6.29 27.30
C GLY A 534 4.15 -4.86 27.82
N MET A 535 3.16 -4.23 28.45
CA MET A 535 3.27 -2.93 29.11
C MET A 535 3.72 -3.06 30.55
N ASN A 536 4.44 -2.06 31.04
CA ASN A 536 4.75 -1.95 32.46
C ASN A 536 3.53 -1.39 33.25
N PRO A 537 3.49 -1.52 34.60
CA PRO A 537 2.33 -1.10 35.41
C PRO A 537 1.94 0.38 35.23
N LYS A 538 2.91 1.27 34.98
CA LYS A 538 2.65 2.69 34.72
C LYS A 538 1.99 2.89 33.36
N GLU A 539 2.50 2.23 32.34
CA GLU A 539 1.92 2.28 30.99
C GLU A 539 0.51 1.69 30.95
N THR A 540 0.24 0.63 31.75
CA THR A 540 -1.10 0.06 31.92
C THR A 540 -2.07 1.07 32.53
N GLU A 541 -1.64 1.81 33.56
CA GLU A 541 -2.46 2.85 34.19
C GLU A 541 -2.77 4.00 33.23
N GLU A 542 -1.76 4.45 32.45
CA GLU A 542 -1.95 5.45 31.38
C GLU A 542 -2.93 4.95 30.32
N LEU A 543 -2.85 3.67 29.96
CA LEU A 543 -3.78 3.05 29.00
C LEU A 543 -5.20 2.98 29.54
N MET A 544 -5.39 2.62 30.82
CA MET A 544 -6.71 2.61 31.47
C MET A 544 -7.38 3.98 31.42
N GLN A 545 -6.62 5.04 31.73
CA GLN A 545 -7.11 6.42 31.63
C GLN A 545 -7.46 6.79 30.18
N ALA A 546 -6.60 6.42 29.22
CA ALA A 546 -6.86 6.67 27.81
C ALA A 546 -8.12 5.96 27.32
N ILE A 547 -8.37 4.71 27.73
CA ILE A 547 -9.59 3.95 27.35
C ILE A 547 -10.83 4.66 27.88
N ARG A 548 -10.83 5.17 29.12
CA ARG A 548 -11.96 5.96 29.66
C ARG A 548 -12.17 7.26 28.88
N ILE A 549 -11.10 8.00 28.57
CA ILE A 549 -11.17 9.22 27.75
C ILE A 549 -11.74 8.91 26.36
N ILE A 550 -11.33 7.80 25.75
CA ILE A 550 -11.81 7.35 24.45
C ILE A 550 -13.32 7.10 24.50
N ARG A 551 -13.79 6.30 25.48
CA ARG A 551 -15.22 6.05 25.68
C ARG A 551 -16.00 7.35 25.77
N ASP A 552 -15.59 8.25 26.69
CA ASP A 552 -16.33 9.47 27.02
C ASP A 552 -16.27 10.51 25.88
N ARG A 553 -15.10 10.67 25.24
CA ARG A 553 -14.90 11.69 24.19
C ARG A 553 -15.48 11.30 22.84
N PHE A 554 -15.41 10.01 22.49
CA PHE A 554 -15.83 9.52 21.18
C PHE A 554 -17.18 8.77 21.21
N SER A 555 -17.78 8.60 22.39
CA SER A 555 -19.05 7.89 22.59
C SER A 555 -19.04 6.54 21.88
N VAL A 556 -18.07 5.68 22.26
CA VAL A 556 -17.83 4.38 21.64
C VAL A 556 -18.01 3.28 22.69
N ALA A 557 -18.77 2.24 22.33
CA ALA A 557 -18.85 1.02 23.13
C ALA A 557 -17.54 0.23 22.96
N ILE A 558 -16.99 -0.28 24.07
CA ILE A 558 -15.70 -0.98 24.08
C ILE A 558 -15.90 -2.40 24.56
N LEU A 559 -15.49 -3.39 23.76
CA LEU A 559 -15.34 -4.77 24.18
C LEU A 559 -13.86 -5.10 24.32
N LEU A 560 -13.46 -5.53 25.50
CA LEU A 560 -12.08 -5.73 25.89
C LEU A 560 -11.81 -7.21 26.18
N ILE A 561 -10.82 -7.81 25.54
CA ILE A 561 -10.21 -9.07 25.99
C ILE A 561 -8.94 -8.72 26.75
N GLU A 562 -8.80 -9.21 27.98
CA GLU A 562 -7.58 -9.02 28.77
C GLU A 562 -7.37 -10.17 29.76
N HIS A 563 -6.10 -10.34 30.13
CA HIS A 563 -5.67 -11.28 31.17
C HIS A 563 -5.26 -10.56 32.48
N ASP A 564 -4.99 -9.25 32.38
CA ASP A 564 -4.69 -8.43 33.56
C ASP A 564 -6.01 -8.09 34.29
N MET A 565 -6.27 -8.86 35.37
CA MET A 565 -7.47 -8.66 36.16
C MET A 565 -7.54 -7.27 36.80
N LYS A 566 -6.41 -6.63 37.11
CA LYS A 566 -6.39 -5.28 37.66
C LYS A 566 -6.96 -4.27 36.67
N LEU A 567 -6.61 -4.40 35.40
CA LEU A 567 -7.14 -3.58 34.34
C LEU A 567 -8.63 -3.85 34.14
N VAL A 568 -9.03 -5.13 34.00
CA VAL A 568 -10.43 -5.53 33.78
C VAL A 568 -11.34 -5.03 34.88
N MET A 569 -10.99 -5.32 36.16
CA MET A 569 -11.78 -4.90 37.32
C MET A 569 -11.78 -3.37 37.51
N GLY A 570 -10.75 -2.70 37.01
CA GLY A 570 -10.61 -1.24 37.15
C GLY A 570 -11.41 -0.43 36.15
N ILE A 571 -11.73 -0.94 34.94
CA ILE A 571 -12.38 -0.13 33.91
C ILE A 571 -13.67 -0.72 33.34
N CYS A 572 -13.90 -2.04 33.45
CA CYS A 572 -15.11 -2.66 32.91
C CYS A 572 -16.32 -2.41 33.82
N GLU A 573 -17.46 -2.11 33.23
CA GLU A 573 -18.74 -1.96 33.90
C GLU A 573 -19.46 -3.32 34.03
N ARG A 574 -19.22 -4.19 33.05
CA ARG A 574 -19.75 -5.54 32.97
C ARG A 574 -18.74 -6.49 32.37
N ILE A 575 -18.77 -7.75 32.80
CA ILE A 575 -17.81 -8.78 32.36
C ILE A 575 -18.57 -10.03 31.95
N TYR A 576 -18.22 -10.59 30.80
CA TYR A 576 -18.58 -11.93 30.36
C TYR A 576 -17.40 -12.87 30.63
N VAL A 577 -17.69 -14.03 31.19
CA VAL A 577 -16.68 -15.08 31.41
C VAL A 577 -16.93 -16.23 30.45
N LEU A 578 -15.95 -16.49 29.61
CA LEU A 578 -15.99 -17.56 28.62
C LEU A 578 -15.16 -18.75 29.09
N ASN A 579 -15.74 -19.94 29.02
CA ASN A 579 -15.03 -21.19 29.27
C ASN A 579 -15.49 -22.26 28.26
N TYR A 580 -14.53 -22.93 27.62
CA TYR A 580 -14.78 -23.94 26.58
C TYR A 580 -15.85 -23.54 25.55
N GLY A 581 -15.77 -22.29 25.07
CA GLY A 581 -16.66 -21.78 24.04
C GLY A 581 -18.07 -21.39 24.49
N ARG A 582 -18.37 -21.37 25.80
CA ARG A 582 -19.68 -20.98 26.38
C ARG A 582 -19.50 -19.88 27.41
N ILE A 583 -20.48 -18.97 27.51
CA ILE A 583 -20.55 -18.00 28.59
C ILE A 583 -20.98 -18.73 29.86
N ILE A 584 -20.13 -18.72 30.89
CA ILE A 584 -20.42 -19.35 32.20
C ILE A 584 -20.89 -18.34 33.24
N ALA A 585 -20.56 -17.05 33.08
CA ALA A 585 -20.99 -16.00 33.98
C ALA A 585 -21.08 -14.65 33.26
N GLU A 586 -22.01 -13.81 33.71
CA GLU A 586 -22.15 -12.40 33.32
C GLU A 586 -22.48 -11.58 34.58
N GLY A 587 -21.87 -10.41 34.74
CA GLY A 587 -22.14 -9.53 35.86
C GLY A 587 -21.15 -8.38 36.00
N THR A 588 -21.29 -7.63 37.09
CA THR A 588 -20.34 -6.60 37.47
C THR A 588 -19.01 -7.23 37.92
N PRO A 589 -17.89 -6.48 37.94
CA PRO A 589 -16.60 -6.97 38.41
C PRO A 589 -16.69 -7.68 39.77
N ASP A 590 -17.45 -7.10 40.72
CA ASP A 590 -17.63 -7.70 42.07
C ASP A 590 -18.41 -9.02 42.01
N GLN A 591 -19.46 -9.13 41.22
CA GLN A 591 -20.22 -10.36 41.07
C GLN A 591 -19.38 -11.49 40.45
N VAL A 592 -18.60 -11.16 39.42
CA VAL A 592 -17.76 -12.13 38.71
C VAL A 592 -16.60 -12.61 39.59
N SER A 593 -15.98 -11.74 40.38
CA SER A 593 -14.85 -12.09 41.26
C SER A 593 -15.23 -13.06 42.40
N HIS A 594 -16.51 -13.08 42.81
CA HIS A 594 -17.01 -13.97 43.87
C HIS A 594 -17.79 -15.19 43.32
N ASN A 595 -17.87 -15.36 42.02
CA ASN A 595 -18.58 -16.48 41.39
C ASN A 595 -17.76 -17.76 41.49
N ALA A 596 -18.33 -18.79 42.15
CA ALA A 596 -17.64 -20.06 42.39
C ALA A 596 -17.26 -20.82 41.10
N GLU A 597 -18.11 -20.73 40.05
CA GLU A 597 -17.86 -21.36 38.76
C GLU A 597 -16.70 -20.68 38.01
N VAL A 598 -16.60 -19.35 38.09
CA VAL A 598 -15.49 -18.57 37.55
C VAL A 598 -14.19 -18.92 38.27
N ILE A 599 -14.20 -18.95 39.59
CA ILE A 599 -13.02 -19.30 40.39
C ILE A 599 -12.55 -20.72 40.03
N ALA A 600 -13.48 -21.68 39.92
CA ALA A 600 -13.14 -23.05 39.55
C ALA A 600 -12.54 -23.17 38.14
N ALA A 601 -13.03 -22.39 37.18
CA ALA A 601 -12.53 -22.38 35.79
C ALA A 601 -11.08 -21.88 35.72
N TYR A 602 -10.72 -20.89 36.51
CA TYR A 602 -9.33 -20.36 36.58
C TYR A 602 -8.40 -21.24 37.41
N LEU A 603 -8.84 -21.77 38.55
CA LEU A 603 -8.02 -22.68 39.39
C LEU A 603 -7.79 -24.04 38.72
N GLY A 604 -8.77 -24.55 37.95
CA GLY A 604 -8.65 -25.78 37.18
C GLY A 604 -7.61 -25.69 36.06
N SER A 605 -7.46 -24.53 35.43
CA SER A 605 -6.45 -24.28 34.39
C SER A 605 -5.04 -24.17 34.96
N ALA A 606 -4.86 -23.57 36.14
CA ALA A 606 -3.56 -23.46 36.81
C ALA A 606 -3.00 -24.85 37.21
N ALA A 607 -3.87 -25.77 37.61
CA ALA A 607 -3.46 -27.15 37.95
C ALA A 607 -3.10 -28.00 36.71
N GLN A 608 -3.50 -27.59 35.49
CA GLN A 608 -3.10 -28.23 34.24
C GLN A 608 -1.78 -27.67 33.68
N GLU A 609 -1.52 -26.36 33.81
CA GLU A 609 -0.25 -25.74 33.43
C GLU A 609 0.94 -26.23 34.29
N GLU A 610 0.73 -26.53 35.60
CA GLU A 610 1.76 -27.16 36.45
C GLU A 610 2.06 -28.63 36.11
N LYS A 611 1.21 -29.30 35.32
CA LYS A 611 1.43 -30.70 34.89
C LYS A 611 2.09 -30.82 33.53
N GLU A 612 2.09 -29.77 32.72
CA GLU A 612 2.69 -29.73 31.37
C GLU A 612 4.05 -29.01 31.33
N GLY A 613 4.49 -28.35 32.38
CA GLY A 613 5.81 -27.73 32.57
C GLY A 613 6.76 -28.65 33.37
#